data_190fca84f1c2604a2eaf4beb1d9f7ce1
#
_entry.id   190fca84f1c2604a2eaf4beb1d9f7ce1
#
_cell.length_a   1.000
_cell.length_b   1.000
_cell.length_c   1.000
_cell.angle_alpha   90.00
_cell.angle_beta   90.00
_cell.angle_gamma   90.00
#
_symmetry.space_group_name_H-M   'P 1'
#
loop_
_entity.id
_entity.type
_entity.pdbx_description
1 polymer ?
#
loop_
_entity_poly.entity_id
_entity_poly.type
_entity_poly.pdbx_seq_one_letter_code
_entity_poly.pdbx_strand_id
1 'polypeptide(L)'
;MDDQEFNHEALKAVERTNELLDEVERLREEWERSREMIESAKQMRIAADGYISTLEEANKALAECVNGALEEMERLQKVNKEIARAAEVMAQISKTLE
;
A
#
# COMPACT_ATOMS: atom_id res chain seq x y z
N MET A 1 -26.41 -57.34 -30.84
CA MET A 1 -24.99 -57.00 -30.56
C MET A 1 -24.26 -58.29 -30.23
N ASP A 2 -23.19 -58.61 -30.93
CA ASP A 2 -22.38 -59.78 -30.55
C ASP A 2 -21.43 -59.47 -29.39
N ASP A 3 -20.74 -60.47 -28.88
CA ASP A 3 -19.85 -60.32 -27.72
C ASP A 3 -18.66 -59.38 -28.01
N GLN A 4 -18.17 -59.36 -29.26
CA GLN A 4 -17.08 -58.50 -29.70
C GLN A 4 -17.50 -57.04 -29.74
N GLU A 5 -18.70 -56.74 -30.28
CA GLU A 5 -19.22 -55.37 -30.29
C GLU A 5 -19.50 -54.88 -28.90
N PHE A 6 -20.05 -55.71 -28.02
CA PHE A 6 -20.30 -55.38 -26.63
C PHE A 6 -18.99 -55.05 -25.89
N ASN A 7 -17.97 -55.88 -26.06
CA ASN A 7 -16.67 -55.68 -25.46
C ASN A 7 -15.98 -54.40 -25.94
N HIS A 8 -16.14 -54.12 -27.24
CA HIS A 8 -15.58 -52.89 -27.82
C HIS A 8 -16.27 -51.64 -27.28
N GLU A 9 -17.57 -51.64 -27.15
CA GLU A 9 -18.34 -50.54 -26.61
C GLU A 9 -18.04 -50.36 -25.09
N ALA A 10 -17.90 -51.46 -24.34
CA ALA A 10 -17.55 -51.41 -22.95
C ALA A 10 -16.13 -50.84 -22.77
N LEU A 11 -15.18 -51.20 -23.61
CA LEU A 11 -13.83 -50.68 -23.55
C LEU A 11 -13.80 -49.17 -23.85
N LYS A 12 -14.52 -48.70 -24.84
CA LYS A 12 -14.66 -47.27 -25.15
C LYS A 12 -15.26 -46.50 -23.98
N ALA A 13 -16.27 -47.06 -23.32
CA ALA A 13 -16.89 -46.43 -22.15
C ALA A 13 -15.88 -46.29 -20.99
N VAL A 14 -15.06 -47.30 -20.77
CA VAL A 14 -13.99 -47.26 -19.74
C VAL A 14 -12.95 -46.20 -20.09
N GLU A 15 -12.49 -46.18 -21.35
CA GLU A 15 -11.52 -45.16 -21.79
C GLU A 15 -12.07 -43.76 -21.64
N ARG A 16 -13.33 -43.52 -22.03
CA ARG A 16 -13.97 -42.21 -21.88
C ARG A 16 -14.12 -41.81 -20.43
N THR A 17 -14.47 -42.74 -19.55
CA THR A 17 -14.57 -42.50 -18.11
C THR A 17 -13.22 -42.10 -17.54
N ASN A 18 -12.14 -42.79 -17.92
CA ASN A 18 -10.80 -42.47 -17.49
C ASN A 18 -10.34 -41.09 -17.95
N GLU A 19 -10.64 -40.72 -19.22
CA GLU A 19 -10.38 -39.38 -19.74
C GLU A 19 -11.09 -38.30 -18.93
N LEU A 20 -12.36 -38.54 -18.61
CA LEU A 20 -13.16 -37.60 -17.82
C LEU A 20 -12.63 -37.47 -16.38
N LEU A 21 -12.19 -38.57 -15.76
CA LEU A 21 -11.58 -38.54 -14.44
C LEU A 21 -10.28 -37.74 -14.43
N ASP A 22 -9.44 -37.92 -15.45
CA ASP A 22 -8.20 -37.16 -15.62
C ASP A 22 -8.50 -35.66 -15.79
N GLU A 23 -9.53 -35.31 -16.57
CA GLU A 23 -9.97 -33.94 -16.77
C GLU A 23 -10.47 -33.30 -15.47
N VAL A 24 -11.26 -34.05 -14.69
CA VAL A 24 -11.76 -33.58 -13.39
C VAL A 24 -10.58 -33.31 -12.43
N GLU A 25 -9.59 -34.21 -12.41
CA GLU A 25 -8.40 -34.04 -11.57
C GLU A 25 -7.60 -32.81 -12.00
N ARG A 26 -7.39 -32.61 -13.29
CA ARG A 26 -6.71 -31.43 -13.84
C ARG A 26 -7.42 -30.14 -13.47
N LEU A 27 -8.74 -30.11 -13.60
CA LEU A 27 -9.55 -28.93 -13.23
C LEU A 27 -9.51 -28.66 -11.74
N ARG A 28 -9.48 -29.71 -10.91
CA ARG A 28 -9.36 -29.56 -9.45
C ARG A 28 -8.02 -28.94 -9.07
N GLU A 29 -6.93 -29.38 -9.68
CA GLU A 29 -5.60 -28.84 -9.46
C GLU A 29 -5.52 -27.36 -9.89
N GLU A 30 -6.10 -27.01 -11.04
CA GLU A 30 -6.17 -25.63 -11.50
C GLU A 30 -6.97 -24.77 -10.53
N TRP A 31 -8.09 -25.28 -10.03
CA TRP A 31 -8.91 -24.57 -9.08
C TRP A 31 -8.18 -24.31 -7.76
N GLU A 32 -7.46 -25.30 -7.25
CA GLU A 32 -6.65 -25.15 -6.04
C GLU A 32 -5.55 -24.11 -6.22
N ARG A 33 -4.85 -24.12 -7.34
CA ARG A 33 -3.84 -23.10 -7.68
C ARG A 33 -4.44 -21.71 -7.76
N SER A 34 -5.58 -21.58 -8.41
CA SER A 34 -6.30 -20.29 -8.48
C SER A 34 -6.71 -19.78 -7.10
N ARG A 35 -7.16 -20.70 -6.24
CA ARG A 35 -7.55 -20.37 -4.87
C ARG A 35 -6.35 -19.88 -4.06
N GLU A 36 -5.20 -20.54 -4.19
CA GLU A 36 -3.96 -20.13 -3.53
C GLU A 36 -3.50 -18.76 -4.00
N MET A 37 -3.59 -18.49 -5.30
CA MET A 37 -3.26 -17.19 -5.87
C MET A 37 -4.17 -16.08 -5.35
N ILE A 38 -5.48 -16.35 -5.26
CA ILE A 38 -6.45 -15.39 -4.70
C ILE A 38 -6.14 -15.10 -3.24
N GLU A 39 -5.83 -16.13 -2.44
CA GLU A 39 -5.48 -15.95 -1.03
C GLU A 39 -4.19 -15.14 -0.87
N SER A 40 -3.18 -15.43 -1.69
CA SER A 40 -1.94 -14.66 -1.71
C SER A 40 -2.18 -13.20 -2.08
N ALA A 41 -3.01 -12.94 -3.08
CA ALA A 41 -3.38 -11.59 -3.48
C ALA A 41 -4.12 -10.83 -2.37
N LYS A 42 -5.01 -11.51 -1.63
CA LYS A 42 -5.69 -10.93 -0.46
C LYS A 42 -4.70 -10.54 0.62
N GLN A 43 -3.72 -11.39 0.92
CA GLN A 43 -2.70 -11.10 1.92
C GLN A 43 -1.84 -9.91 1.51
N MET A 44 -1.45 -9.83 0.25
CA MET A 44 -0.73 -8.67 -0.29
C MET A 44 -1.53 -7.39 -0.17
N ARG A 45 -2.82 -7.44 -0.43
CA ARG A 45 -3.72 -6.29 -0.31
C ARG A 45 -3.80 -5.80 1.13
N ILE A 46 -3.97 -6.71 2.09
CA ILE A 46 -4.00 -6.38 3.52
C ILE A 46 -2.69 -5.71 3.94
N ALA A 47 -1.55 -6.27 3.52
CA ALA A 47 -0.25 -5.68 3.82
C ALA A 47 -0.07 -4.30 3.18
N ALA A 48 -0.53 -4.11 1.94
CA ALA A 48 -0.48 -2.83 1.24
C ALA A 48 -1.36 -1.78 1.93
N ASP A 49 -2.56 -2.15 2.36
CA ASP A 49 -3.47 -1.25 3.09
C ASP A 49 -2.87 -0.81 4.42
N GLY A 50 -2.21 -1.73 5.14
CA GLY A 50 -1.48 -1.42 6.37
C GLY A 50 -0.33 -0.46 6.13
N TYR A 51 0.42 -0.64 5.06
CA TYR A 51 1.52 0.24 4.67
C TYR A 51 1.02 1.64 4.31
N ILE A 52 -0.08 1.72 3.56
CA ILE A 52 -0.73 2.99 3.20
C ILE A 52 -1.16 3.74 4.45
N SER A 53 -1.79 3.07 5.42
CA SER A 53 -2.19 3.68 6.69
C SER A 53 -0.98 4.24 7.45
N THR A 54 0.12 3.50 7.49
CA THR A 54 1.37 3.95 8.13
C THR A 54 1.93 5.20 7.44
N LEU A 55 1.91 5.23 6.10
CA LEU A 55 2.36 6.39 5.33
C LEU A 55 1.46 7.61 5.56
N GLU A 56 0.16 7.42 5.64
CA GLU A 56 -0.78 8.50 5.93
C GLU A 56 -0.52 9.12 7.31
N GLU A 57 -0.31 8.28 8.33
CA GLU A 57 0.06 8.74 9.68
C GLU A 57 1.39 9.49 9.68
N ALA A 58 2.40 8.97 8.98
CA ALA A 58 3.70 9.63 8.85
C ALA A 58 3.57 10.97 8.14
N ASN A 59 2.80 11.07 7.08
CA ASN A 59 2.56 12.32 6.36
C ASN A 59 1.85 13.35 7.24
N LYS A 60 0.89 12.91 8.03
CA LYS A 60 0.20 13.79 8.98
C LYS A 60 1.17 14.33 10.02
N ALA A 61 2.01 13.48 10.58
CA ALA A 61 3.02 13.90 11.55
C ALA A 61 4.02 14.88 10.94
N LEU A 62 4.46 14.65 9.70
CA LEU A 62 5.34 15.56 8.97
C LEU A 62 4.67 16.92 8.71
N ALA A 63 3.39 16.93 8.34
CA ALA A 63 2.64 18.17 8.13
C ALA A 63 2.56 18.98 9.44
N GLU A 64 2.30 18.32 10.56
CA GLU A 64 2.29 18.97 11.88
C GLU A 64 3.66 19.55 12.24
N CYS A 65 4.74 18.82 11.98
CA CYS A 65 6.10 19.31 12.19
C CYS A 65 6.43 20.53 11.32
N VAL A 66 6.06 20.50 10.06
CA VAL A 66 6.27 21.63 9.13
C VAL A 66 5.50 22.85 9.58
N ASN A 67 4.24 22.69 9.97
CA ASN A 67 3.42 23.79 10.47
C ASN A 67 3.99 24.40 11.76
N GLY A 68 4.46 23.57 12.67
CA GLY A 68 5.12 24.03 13.88
C GLY A 68 6.41 24.80 13.59
N ALA A 69 7.21 24.32 12.63
CA ALA A 69 8.43 25.02 12.19
C ALA A 69 8.12 26.38 11.55
N LEU A 70 7.06 26.46 10.74
CA LEU A 70 6.64 27.71 10.12
C LEU A 70 6.18 28.72 11.17
N GLU A 71 5.40 28.29 12.16
CA GLU A 71 4.99 29.15 13.27
C GLU A 71 6.19 29.70 14.05
N GLU A 72 7.18 28.84 14.32
CA GLU A 72 8.40 29.25 14.99
C GLU A 72 9.22 30.23 14.16
N MET A 73 9.30 30.04 12.85
CA MET A 73 9.95 30.98 11.93
C MET A 73 9.27 32.36 11.96
N GLU A 74 7.94 32.39 11.95
CA GLU A 74 7.19 33.65 12.05
C GLU A 74 7.47 34.36 13.37
N ARG A 75 7.50 33.61 14.48
CA ARG A 75 7.83 34.16 15.79
C ARG A 75 9.24 34.76 15.81
N LEU A 76 10.21 34.06 15.27
CA LEU A 76 11.60 34.53 15.20
C LEU A 76 11.74 35.78 14.31
N GLN A 77 10.98 35.84 13.20
CA GLN A 77 10.98 37.05 12.36
C GLN A 77 10.45 38.25 13.10
N LYS A 78 9.39 38.10 13.89
CA LYS A 78 8.86 39.20 14.73
C LYS A 78 9.91 39.66 15.77
N VAL A 79 10.56 38.72 16.46
CA VAL A 79 11.60 39.02 17.41
C VAL A 79 12.77 39.76 16.76
N ASN A 80 13.19 39.33 15.57
CA ASN A 80 14.27 39.98 14.81
C ASN A 80 13.90 41.43 14.43
N LYS A 81 12.66 41.68 14.04
CA LYS A 81 12.16 43.03 13.73
C LYS A 81 12.19 43.93 14.99
N GLU A 82 11.79 43.40 16.12
CA GLU A 82 11.83 44.14 17.39
C GLU A 82 13.27 44.47 17.81
N ILE A 83 14.19 43.52 17.66
CA ILE A 83 15.61 43.73 17.92
C ILE A 83 16.18 44.82 17.01
N ALA A 84 15.88 44.75 15.71
CA ALA A 84 16.34 45.76 14.76
C ALA A 84 15.82 47.15 15.10
N ARG A 85 14.54 47.25 15.48
CA ARG A 85 13.92 48.53 15.90
C ARG A 85 14.58 49.08 17.19
N ALA A 86 14.84 48.22 18.17
CA ALA A 86 15.52 48.58 19.38
C ALA A 86 16.95 49.09 19.10
N ALA A 87 17.65 48.43 18.18
CA ALA A 87 19.01 48.85 17.78
C ALA A 87 19.01 50.22 17.13
N GLU A 88 18.00 50.53 16.26
CA GLU A 88 17.83 51.86 15.65
C GLU A 88 17.61 52.93 16.72
N VAL A 89 16.73 52.66 17.67
CA VAL A 89 16.44 53.61 18.77
C VAL A 89 17.72 53.86 19.61
N MET A 90 18.45 52.84 19.90
CA MET A 90 19.71 52.98 20.65
C MET A 90 20.78 53.80 19.90
N ALA A 91 20.85 53.58 18.55
CA ALA A 91 21.75 54.39 17.71
C ALA A 91 21.37 55.84 17.68
N GLN A 92 20.09 56.16 17.64
CA GLN A 92 19.60 57.54 17.68
C GLN A 92 19.86 58.19 19.00
N ILE A 93 19.65 57.50 20.11
CA ILE A 93 19.95 58.00 21.46
C ILE A 93 21.44 58.31 21.58
N SER A 94 22.29 57.42 21.10
CA SER A 94 23.75 57.62 21.11
C SER A 94 24.16 58.83 20.34
N LYS A 95 23.59 59.11 19.19
CA LYS A 95 23.82 60.31 18.40
C LYS A 95 23.38 61.59 19.13
N THR A 96 22.27 61.53 19.83
CA THR A 96 21.73 62.66 20.58
C THR A 96 22.63 63.03 21.76
N LEU A 97 23.27 62.07 22.37
CA LEU A 97 24.16 62.28 23.49
C LEU A 97 25.55 62.79 23.10
N GLU A 98 25.91 62.68 21.85
CA GLU A 98 27.13 63.28 21.33
C GLU A 98 26.91 64.80 21.19
#